data_5f3b003a136a09178740b7eda6bef167
#
_entry.id   5f3b003a136a09178740b7eda6bef167
#
_cell.length_a   1.000
_cell.length_b   1.000
_cell.length_c   1.000
_cell.angle_alpha   90.00
_cell.angle_beta   90.00
_cell.angle_gamma   90.00
#
_symmetry.space_group_name_H-M   'P 1'
#
loop_
_entity.id
_entity.type
_entity.pdbx_description
1 polymer ?
#
loop_
_entity_poly.entity_id
_entity_poly.type
_entity_poly.pdbx_seq_one_letter_code
_entity_poly.pdbx_strand_id
1 'polypeptide(L)'
;MLGYPAIGYKMLLHMTKSIYSNEYKNVVKKLQEARSQAGLTQVDVAEKLKKPQSYISKIERGERRVDVTELSILAKIYRKPLGFFIK
;
A
#
# COMPACT_ATOMS: atom_id res chain seq x y z
N MET A 1 30.51 -12.56 -10.91
CA MET A 1 30.32 -12.15 -10.49
C MET A 1 30.13 -11.93 -9.85
N LEU A 2 30.07 -11.75 -9.84
CA LEU A 2 29.98 -11.31 -9.37
C LEU A 2 29.83 -10.97 -8.38
N GLY A 3 29.87 -10.58 -8.39
CA GLY A 3 29.87 -9.80 -7.33
C GLY A 3 28.96 -9.87 -6.25
N TYR A 4 27.91 -10.31 -6.49
CA TYR A 4 26.97 -10.35 -5.49
C TYR A 4 26.72 -11.67 -5.02
N PRO A 5 27.59 -12.46 -4.84
CA PRO A 5 27.35 -13.80 -4.43
C PRO A 5 26.41 -13.88 -3.27
N ALA A 6 26.46 -14.91 -2.58
CA ALA A 6 25.48 -15.22 -1.58
C ALA A 6 25.34 -14.14 -0.52
N ILE A 7 26.44 -13.53 -0.15
CA ILE A 7 26.41 -12.51 0.89
C ILE A 7 25.60 -11.30 0.43
N GLY A 8 25.85 -10.85 -0.77
CA GLY A 8 25.14 -9.71 -1.30
C GLY A 8 23.66 -9.99 -1.41
N TYR A 9 23.34 -11.18 -1.86
CA TYR A 9 21.96 -11.57 -2.00
C TYR A 9 21.24 -11.55 -0.65
N LYS A 10 21.86 -12.10 0.37
CA LYS A 10 21.24 -12.13 1.69
C LYS A 10 21.04 -10.74 2.26
N MET A 11 22.02 -9.88 2.10
CA MET A 11 21.88 -8.51 2.58
C MET A 11 20.77 -7.80 1.85
N LEU A 12 20.73 -7.96 0.55
CA LEU A 12 19.72 -7.30 -0.23
C LEU A 12 18.34 -7.78 0.16
N LEU A 13 18.20 -9.07 0.35
CA LEU A 13 16.92 -9.64 0.75
C LEU A 13 16.48 -9.12 2.10
N HIS A 14 17.41 -9.05 3.04
CA HIS A 14 17.10 -8.54 4.35
C HIS A 14 16.72 -7.07 4.30
N MET A 15 17.46 -6.26 3.57
CA MET A 15 17.17 -4.85 3.43
C MET A 15 15.83 -4.64 2.74
N THR A 16 15.57 -5.41 1.71
CA THR A 16 14.31 -5.29 0.99
C THR A 16 13.15 -5.60 1.91
N LYS A 17 13.28 -6.63 2.73
CA LYS A 17 12.22 -6.98 3.64
C LYS A 17 11.99 -5.87 4.66
N SER A 18 13.07 -5.31 5.20
CA SER A 18 12.98 -4.26 6.20
C SER A 18 12.39 -2.99 5.59
N ILE A 19 12.92 -2.57 4.45
CA ILE A 19 12.44 -1.39 3.76
C ILE A 19 10.98 -1.58 3.37
N TYR A 20 10.69 -2.74 2.79
CA TYR A 20 9.34 -3.02 2.37
C TYR A 20 8.37 -2.95 3.54
N SER A 21 8.75 -3.52 4.68
CA SER A 21 7.91 -3.52 5.86
C SER A 21 7.62 -2.09 6.32
N ASN A 22 8.64 -1.24 6.39
CA ASN A 22 8.48 0.13 6.84
C ASN A 22 7.79 0.99 5.80
N GLU A 23 8.21 0.87 4.55
CA GLU A 23 7.64 1.66 3.48
C GLU A 23 6.19 1.29 3.27
N TYR A 24 5.90 0.00 3.31
CA TYR A 24 4.55 -0.44 3.07
C TYR A 24 3.61 -0.06 4.22
N LYS A 25 4.09 -0.11 5.44
CA LYS A 25 3.29 0.35 6.58
C LYS A 25 2.93 1.81 6.41
N ASN A 26 3.86 2.59 5.87
CA ASN A 26 3.60 3.99 5.62
C ASN A 26 2.52 4.16 4.56
N VAL A 27 2.57 3.37 3.50
CA VAL A 27 1.53 3.41 2.47
C VAL A 27 0.17 3.08 3.08
N VAL A 28 0.11 2.04 3.91
CA VAL A 28 -1.14 1.63 4.55
C VAL A 28 -1.69 2.75 5.41
N LYS A 29 -0.82 3.38 6.19
CA LYS A 29 -1.23 4.48 7.04
C LYS A 29 -1.78 5.64 6.21
N LYS A 30 -1.11 5.94 5.10
CA LYS A 30 -1.55 7.01 4.21
C LYS A 30 -2.88 6.69 3.56
N LEU A 31 -3.12 5.43 3.25
CA LEU A 31 -4.41 5.03 2.70
C LEU A 31 -5.53 5.27 3.70
N GLN A 32 -5.30 4.96 4.96
CA GLN A 32 -6.29 5.21 5.99
C GLN A 32 -6.54 6.71 6.15
N GLU A 33 -5.48 7.49 6.14
CA GLU A 33 -5.59 8.94 6.28
C GLU A 33 -6.35 9.55 5.12
N ALA A 34 -6.02 9.12 3.90
CA ALA A 34 -6.67 9.66 2.71
C ALA A 34 -8.16 9.34 2.70
N ARG A 35 -8.50 8.10 3.06
CA ARG A 35 -9.91 7.73 3.13
C ARG A 35 -10.65 8.59 4.14
N SER A 36 -10.06 8.76 5.31
CA SER A 36 -10.67 9.56 6.37
C SER A 36 -10.84 11.00 5.93
N GLN A 37 -9.82 11.58 5.31
CA GLN A 37 -9.89 12.95 4.84
C GLN A 37 -10.90 13.12 3.72
N ALA A 38 -11.15 12.07 2.96
CA ALA A 38 -12.17 12.11 1.91
C ALA A 38 -13.58 11.94 2.48
N GLY A 39 -13.69 11.65 3.76
CA GLY A 39 -15.00 11.46 4.40
C GLY A 39 -15.67 10.17 4.01
N LEU A 40 -14.90 9.17 3.62
CA LEU A 40 -15.45 7.89 3.16
C LEU A 40 -15.22 6.81 4.18
N THR A 41 -16.21 5.91 4.30
CA THR A 41 -16.03 4.72 5.13
C THR A 41 -15.43 3.61 4.27
N GLN A 42 -15.01 2.53 4.92
CA GLN A 42 -14.52 1.38 4.19
C GLN A 42 -15.61 0.81 3.27
N VAL A 43 -16.83 0.82 3.76
CA VAL A 43 -17.96 0.34 2.95
C VAL A 43 -18.15 1.20 1.71
N ASP A 44 -18.06 2.53 1.89
CA ASP A 44 -18.21 3.44 0.75
C ASP A 44 -17.19 3.13 -0.34
N VAL A 45 -15.95 2.93 0.06
CA VAL A 45 -14.88 2.67 -0.91
C VAL A 45 -15.08 1.31 -1.56
N ALA A 46 -15.45 0.32 -0.77
CA ALA A 46 -15.69 -1.02 -1.30
C ALA A 46 -16.79 -0.98 -2.36
N GLU A 47 -17.85 -0.23 -2.11
CA GLU A 47 -18.93 -0.10 -3.08
C GLU A 47 -18.46 0.55 -4.37
N LYS A 48 -17.62 1.58 -4.25
CA LYS A 48 -17.09 2.24 -5.44
C LYS A 48 -16.23 1.30 -6.27
N LEU A 49 -15.56 0.37 -5.62
CA LEU A 49 -14.69 -0.59 -6.30
C LEU A 49 -15.41 -1.86 -6.67
N LYS A 50 -16.66 -2.00 -6.24
CA LYS A 50 -17.44 -3.23 -6.43
C LYS A 50 -16.72 -4.42 -5.82
N LYS A 51 -16.23 -4.23 -4.62
CA LYS A 51 -15.54 -5.26 -3.85
C LYS A 51 -16.21 -5.38 -2.49
N PRO A 52 -16.01 -6.50 -1.80
CA PRO A 52 -16.54 -6.59 -0.44
C PRO A 52 -15.75 -5.69 0.50
N GLN A 53 -16.36 -5.31 1.61
CA GLN A 53 -15.69 -4.46 2.58
C GLN A 53 -14.40 -5.08 3.08
N SER A 54 -14.36 -6.40 3.20
CA SER A 54 -13.15 -7.08 3.67
C SER A 54 -11.94 -6.80 2.80
N TYR A 55 -12.15 -6.49 1.52
CA TYR A 55 -11.07 -6.13 0.62
C TYR A 55 -10.36 -4.88 1.14
N ILE A 56 -11.12 -3.84 1.47
CA ILE A 56 -10.56 -2.60 1.98
C ILE A 56 -10.00 -2.80 3.38
N SER A 57 -10.73 -3.51 4.21
CA SER A 57 -10.31 -3.77 5.56
C SER A 57 -8.96 -4.48 5.61
N LYS A 58 -8.78 -5.48 4.75
CA LYS A 58 -7.52 -6.22 4.71
C LYS A 58 -6.37 -5.35 4.20
N ILE A 59 -6.66 -4.50 3.23
CA ILE A 59 -5.65 -3.56 2.75
C ILE A 59 -5.19 -2.65 3.89
N GLU A 60 -6.14 -2.12 4.64
CA GLU A 60 -5.82 -1.15 5.68
C GLU A 60 -5.22 -1.79 6.93
N ARG A 61 -5.31 -3.10 7.05
CA ARG A 61 -4.60 -3.81 8.11
C ARG A 61 -3.24 -4.33 7.65
N GLY A 62 -2.91 -4.09 6.39
CA GLY A 62 -1.64 -4.56 5.85
C GLY A 62 -1.64 -6.03 5.52
N GLU A 63 -2.80 -6.67 5.50
CA GLU A 63 -2.90 -8.11 5.23
C GLU A 63 -2.96 -8.42 3.75
N ARG A 64 -3.41 -7.46 2.95
CA ARG A 64 -3.47 -7.63 1.52
C ARG A 64 -2.72 -6.49 0.87
N ARG A 65 -1.81 -6.83 -0.03
CA ARG A 65 -1.05 -5.81 -0.75
C ARG A 65 -1.88 -5.14 -1.81
N VAL A 66 -1.55 -3.88 -2.08
CA VAL A 66 -2.11 -3.18 -3.23
C VAL A 66 -1.00 -3.06 -4.25
N ASP A 67 -1.33 -3.30 -5.51
CA ASP A 67 -0.37 -3.04 -6.56
C ASP A 67 -0.51 -1.59 -7.02
N VAL A 68 0.36 -1.19 -7.94
CA VAL A 68 0.39 0.20 -8.40
C VAL A 68 -0.93 0.62 -9.02
N THR A 69 -1.55 -0.28 -9.76
CA THR A 69 -2.82 0.02 -10.43
C THR A 69 -3.92 0.24 -9.40
N GLU A 70 -4.00 -0.65 -8.42
CA GLU A 70 -5.00 -0.50 -7.37
C GLU A 70 -4.78 0.78 -6.57
N LEU A 71 -3.53 1.08 -6.26
CA LEU A 71 -3.20 2.28 -5.52
C LEU A 71 -3.59 3.53 -6.31
N SER A 72 -3.36 3.50 -7.60
CA SER A 72 -3.73 4.61 -8.46
C SER A 72 -5.23 4.86 -8.44
N ILE A 73 -6.01 3.79 -8.46
CA ILE A 73 -7.47 3.90 -8.41
C ILE A 73 -7.92 4.47 -7.07
N LEU A 74 -7.35 3.96 -5.99
CA LEU A 74 -7.68 4.47 -4.66
C LEU A 74 -7.29 5.93 -4.50
N ALA A 75 -6.13 6.31 -5.06
CA ALA A 75 -5.70 7.69 -5.00
C ALA A 75 -6.72 8.61 -5.66
N LYS A 76 -7.27 8.20 -6.79
CA LYS A 76 -8.28 8.98 -7.48
C LYS A 76 -9.55 9.09 -6.64
N ILE A 77 -9.97 8.00 -6.04
CA ILE A 77 -11.16 8.00 -5.20
C ILE A 77 -10.97 8.95 -4.03
N TYR A 78 -9.79 8.93 -3.43
CA TYR A 78 -9.50 9.79 -2.28
C TYR A 78 -9.05 11.19 -2.67
N ARG A 79 -8.93 11.46 -3.97
CA ARG A 79 -8.52 12.78 -4.50
C ARG A 79 -7.15 13.19 -4.01
N LYS A 80 -6.22 12.23 -4.02
CA LYS A 80 -4.84 12.50 -3.65
C LYS A 80 -3.93 12.14 -4.80
N PRO A 81 -2.81 12.86 -4.95
CA PRO A 81 -1.81 12.45 -5.94
C PRO A 81 -1.15 11.17 -5.47
N LEU A 82 -0.65 10.39 -6.42
CA LEU A 82 0.01 9.14 -6.08
C LEU A 82 1.19 9.37 -5.13
N GLY A 83 1.88 10.48 -5.29
CA GLY A 83 3.01 10.80 -4.42
C GLY A 83 2.65 11.00 -2.96
N PHE A 84 1.37 11.18 -2.67
CA PHE A 84 0.94 11.26 -1.27
C PHE A 84 1.23 9.96 -0.54
N PHE A 85 1.11 8.84 -1.26
CA PHE A 85 1.25 7.52 -0.65
C PHE A 85 2.68 6.98 -0.72
N ILE A 86 3.40 7.35 -1.74
CA ILE A 86 4.74 6.80 -1.96
C ILE A 86 5.73 7.93 -2.06
N LYS A 87 6.08 8.45 -0.96
CA LYS A 87 6.99 9.55 -0.96
C LYS A 87 8.41 9.11 -0.79
#